data_83e4e64c3870ffcc3fe983f6e80e0523
#
_entry.id   83e4e64c3870ffcc3fe983f6e80e0523
#
_cell.length_a   1.000
_cell.length_b   1.000
_cell.length_c   1.000
_cell.angle_alpha   90.00
_cell.angle_beta   90.00
_cell.angle_gamma   90.00
#
_symmetry.space_group_name_H-M   'P 1'
#
loop_
_entity.id
_entity.type
_entity.pdbx_description
1 polymer ?
#
loop_
_entity_poly.entity_id
_entity_poly.type
_entity_poly.pdbx_seq_one_letter_code
_entity_poly.pdbx_strand_id
1 'polypeptide(L)'
;QTKRALASTGVRVHDIELARVYEGLHPTKYLPAMEVAAELGAKAVLSSIWGGEREFYVEKFGEICDLARPFGLTVDLEYVPIAAVSNLAQAVDVLRAVDRSNAGLMIDMHHFHRARDNPADLDALPREWFHFAHLCDAPAEIPTERAEMIRILRDARLYVGEGGIDVASILAHIPRCVYSIELPNK
;
A
#
# COMPACT_ATOMS: atom_id res chain seq x y z
N GLN A 1 -6.98 -12.28 -23.92
CA GLN A 1 -7.20 -13.49 -23.12
C GLN A 1 -7.69 -13.16 -21.71
N THR A 2 -6.97 -12.32 -20.95
CA THR A 2 -7.29 -11.94 -19.55
C THR A 2 -8.69 -11.36 -19.42
N LYS A 3 -9.09 -10.35 -20.22
CA LYS A 3 -10.44 -9.76 -20.17
C LYS A 3 -11.56 -10.80 -20.32
N ARG A 4 -11.37 -11.80 -21.22
CA ARG A 4 -12.37 -12.88 -21.39
C ARG A 4 -12.45 -13.78 -20.18
N ALA A 5 -11.31 -14.12 -19.56
CA ALA A 5 -11.28 -14.92 -18.36
C ALA A 5 -11.98 -14.19 -17.19
N LEU A 6 -11.68 -12.92 -16.97
CA LEU A 6 -12.35 -12.10 -15.96
C LEU A 6 -13.87 -12.04 -16.18
N ALA A 7 -14.30 -11.79 -17.42
CA ALA A 7 -15.73 -11.74 -17.75
C ALA A 7 -16.44 -13.09 -17.54
N SER A 8 -15.78 -14.23 -17.83
CA SER A 8 -16.37 -15.55 -17.67
C SER A 8 -16.41 -16.06 -16.23
N THR A 9 -15.54 -15.56 -15.35
CA THR A 9 -15.44 -15.99 -13.95
C THR A 9 -16.10 -15.02 -12.98
N GLY A 10 -16.42 -13.80 -13.41
CA GLY A 10 -16.89 -12.73 -12.54
C GLY A 10 -15.82 -12.14 -11.62
N VAL A 11 -14.57 -12.59 -11.73
CA VAL A 11 -13.43 -12.01 -10.99
C VAL A 11 -13.13 -10.61 -11.52
N ARG A 12 -12.82 -9.70 -10.62
CA ARG A 12 -12.46 -8.30 -10.95
C ARG A 12 -11.05 -8.00 -10.48
N VAL A 13 -10.36 -7.11 -11.21
CA VAL A 13 -9.10 -6.53 -10.77
C VAL A 13 -9.43 -5.33 -9.89
N HIS A 14 -8.89 -5.29 -8.68
CA HIS A 14 -9.06 -4.16 -7.78
C HIS A 14 -7.92 -3.16 -7.95
N ASP A 15 -6.71 -3.62 -7.89
CA ASP A 15 -5.50 -2.81 -7.93
C ASP A 15 -4.41 -3.43 -8.80
N ILE A 16 -3.36 -2.67 -9.02
CA ILE A 16 -2.09 -3.15 -9.60
C ILE A 16 -0.94 -2.80 -8.65
N GLU A 17 0.04 -3.68 -8.60
CA GLU A 17 1.28 -3.52 -7.84
C GLU A 17 2.48 -3.55 -8.77
N LEU A 18 3.42 -2.73 -8.62
CA LEU A 18 3.70 -1.73 -7.62
C LEU A 18 4.34 -0.52 -8.31
N ALA A 19 3.83 0.69 -8.07
CA ALA A 19 4.46 1.94 -8.49
C ALA A 19 5.46 2.40 -7.40
N ARG A 20 6.68 1.86 -7.44
CA ARG A 20 7.72 2.16 -6.44
C ARG A 20 8.42 3.48 -6.74
N VAL A 21 8.55 4.34 -5.70
CA VAL A 21 9.41 5.54 -5.75
C VAL A 21 10.81 5.18 -5.25
N TYR A 22 11.82 5.53 -6.02
CA TYR A 22 13.24 5.33 -5.73
C TYR A 22 14.07 6.38 -6.44
N GLU A 23 15.29 6.61 -5.98
CA GLU A 23 16.20 7.60 -6.57
C GLU A 23 16.41 7.36 -8.07
N GLY A 24 16.29 8.44 -8.88
CA GLY A 24 16.38 8.36 -10.34
C GLY A 24 15.11 7.88 -11.04
N LEU A 25 13.97 7.74 -10.32
CA LEU A 25 12.71 7.36 -10.94
C LEU A 25 12.22 8.39 -11.95
N HIS A 26 11.77 7.89 -13.10
CA HIS A 26 10.92 8.59 -14.06
C HIS A 26 9.50 7.98 -14.01
N PRO A 27 8.51 8.65 -13.40
CA PRO A 27 7.17 8.09 -13.14
C PRO A 27 6.41 7.63 -14.38
N THR A 28 6.67 8.22 -15.54
CA THR A 28 6.06 7.83 -16.83
C THR A 28 6.27 6.36 -17.20
N LYS A 29 7.26 5.68 -16.60
CA LYS A 29 7.45 4.22 -16.79
C LYS A 29 6.25 3.40 -16.36
N TYR A 30 5.40 3.92 -15.47
CA TYR A 30 4.21 3.23 -14.96
C TYR A 30 2.97 3.42 -15.84
N LEU A 31 3.01 4.38 -16.77
CA LEU A 31 1.87 4.73 -17.62
C LEU A 31 1.29 3.51 -18.38
N PRO A 32 2.09 2.66 -19.04
CA PRO A 32 1.53 1.49 -19.74
C PRO A 32 0.79 0.51 -18.80
N ALA A 33 1.27 0.35 -17.56
CA ALA A 33 0.60 -0.50 -16.57
C ALA A 33 -0.72 0.11 -16.10
N MET A 34 -0.78 1.43 -15.91
CA MET A 34 -2.00 2.17 -15.54
C MET A 34 -3.06 2.09 -16.65
N GLU A 35 -2.66 2.20 -17.92
CA GLU A 35 -3.55 2.01 -19.07
C GLU A 35 -4.19 0.61 -19.07
N VAL A 36 -3.37 -0.43 -18.89
CA VAL A 36 -3.85 -1.81 -18.81
C VAL A 36 -4.74 -2.01 -17.58
N ALA A 37 -4.38 -1.44 -16.43
CA ALA A 37 -5.18 -1.51 -15.21
C ALA A 37 -6.58 -0.92 -15.43
N ALA A 38 -6.67 0.27 -16.00
CA ALA A 38 -7.93 0.92 -16.33
C ALA A 38 -8.76 0.08 -17.32
N GLU A 39 -8.12 -0.49 -18.34
CA GLU A 39 -8.78 -1.41 -19.28
C GLU A 39 -9.34 -2.67 -18.60
N LEU A 40 -8.71 -3.15 -17.54
CA LEU A 40 -9.16 -4.30 -16.76
C LEU A 40 -10.17 -3.92 -15.67
N GLY A 41 -10.44 -2.62 -15.50
CA GLY A 41 -11.40 -2.09 -14.54
C GLY A 41 -10.87 -1.94 -13.13
N ALA A 42 -9.54 -1.93 -12.96
CA ALA A 42 -8.88 -1.65 -11.68
C ALA A 42 -9.28 -0.27 -11.14
N LYS A 43 -9.14 -0.07 -9.84
CA LYS A 43 -9.49 1.16 -9.13
C LYS A 43 -8.29 1.83 -8.48
N ALA A 44 -7.24 1.06 -8.19
CA ALA A 44 -6.12 1.52 -7.39
C ALA A 44 -4.77 1.11 -7.99
N VAL A 45 -3.75 1.88 -7.66
CA VAL A 45 -2.33 1.58 -7.86
C VAL A 45 -1.67 1.59 -6.50
N LEU A 46 -1.11 0.46 -6.08
CA LEU A 46 -0.28 0.40 -4.88
C LEU A 46 1.06 1.11 -5.14
N SER A 47 1.48 1.95 -4.22
CA SER A 47 2.76 2.67 -4.29
C SER A 47 3.52 2.60 -2.98
N SER A 48 4.84 2.55 -3.04
CA SER A 48 5.71 2.61 -1.86
C SER A 48 6.98 3.41 -2.17
N ILE A 49 7.58 4.02 -1.11
CA ILE A 49 8.72 4.94 -1.24
C ILE A 49 9.96 4.32 -0.61
N TRP A 50 10.96 4.01 -1.43
CA TRP A 50 12.15 3.27 -1.04
C TRP A 50 13.44 4.07 -0.99
N GLY A 51 13.47 5.28 -1.54
CA GLY A 51 14.67 6.12 -1.54
C GLY A 51 14.42 7.52 -2.09
N GLY A 52 15.44 8.37 -1.97
CA GLY A 52 15.42 9.78 -2.29
C GLY A 52 15.19 10.66 -1.07
N GLU A 53 15.56 11.93 -1.20
CA GLU A 53 15.27 12.96 -0.20
C GLU A 53 13.77 13.28 -0.22
N ARG A 54 13.25 13.87 0.87
CA ARG A 54 11.82 14.12 1.06
C ARG A 54 11.19 14.89 -0.11
N GLU A 55 11.82 15.96 -0.55
CA GLU A 55 11.32 16.79 -1.67
C GLU A 55 11.19 15.98 -2.94
N PHE A 56 12.18 15.15 -3.24
CA PHE A 56 12.19 14.27 -4.41
C PHE A 56 11.05 13.26 -4.35
N TYR A 57 10.89 12.51 -3.25
CA TYR A 57 9.88 11.46 -3.23
C TYR A 57 8.46 12.02 -3.14
N VAL A 58 8.24 13.16 -2.51
CA VAL A 58 6.95 13.86 -2.51
C VAL A 58 6.58 14.29 -3.93
N GLU A 59 7.53 14.90 -4.67
CA GLU A 59 7.33 15.26 -6.08
C GLU A 59 6.98 14.03 -6.92
N LYS A 60 7.78 12.95 -6.83
CA LYS A 60 7.58 11.75 -7.65
C LYS A 60 6.28 11.00 -7.33
N PHE A 61 5.89 10.95 -6.06
CA PHE A 61 4.59 10.38 -5.70
C PHE A 61 3.43 11.24 -6.24
N GLY A 62 3.54 12.56 -6.18
CA GLY A 62 2.60 13.48 -6.80
C GLY A 62 2.48 13.29 -8.32
N GLU A 63 3.62 13.14 -9.02
CA GLU A 63 3.62 12.84 -10.46
C GLU A 63 2.91 11.50 -10.77
N ILE A 64 3.11 10.47 -9.94
CA ILE A 64 2.38 9.18 -10.10
C ILE A 64 0.88 9.38 -9.93
N CYS A 65 0.44 10.16 -8.94
CA CYS A 65 -0.97 10.50 -8.76
C CYS A 65 -1.54 11.25 -9.99
N ASP A 66 -0.81 12.21 -10.51
CA ASP A 66 -1.21 12.97 -11.69
C ASP A 66 -1.30 12.10 -12.96
N LEU A 67 -0.41 11.12 -13.13
CA LEU A 67 -0.45 10.14 -14.21
C LEU A 67 -1.62 9.16 -14.09
N ALA A 68 -1.98 8.75 -12.88
CA ALA A 68 -3.07 7.82 -12.59
C ALA A 68 -4.46 8.45 -12.74
N ARG A 69 -4.58 9.75 -12.47
CA ARG A 69 -5.87 10.48 -12.43
C ARG A 69 -6.69 10.40 -13.71
N PRO A 70 -6.13 10.55 -14.94
CA PRO A 70 -6.91 10.44 -16.18
C PRO A 70 -7.56 9.06 -16.38
N PHE A 71 -7.05 8.03 -15.73
CA PHE A 71 -7.57 6.66 -15.77
C PHE A 71 -8.60 6.37 -14.67
N GLY A 72 -8.89 7.36 -13.81
CA GLY A 72 -9.78 7.17 -12.66
C GLY A 72 -9.21 6.24 -11.59
N LEU A 73 -7.87 6.14 -11.51
CA LEU A 73 -7.17 5.32 -10.53
C LEU A 73 -6.76 6.16 -9.31
N THR A 74 -6.93 5.60 -8.12
CA THR A 74 -6.26 6.10 -6.92
C THR A 74 -4.81 5.62 -6.88
N VAL A 75 -3.97 6.31 -6.12
CA VAL A 75 -2.59 5.89 -5.81
C VAL A 75 -2.48 5.79 -4.30
N ASP A 76 -2.35 4.56 -3.81
CA ASP A 76 -2.43 4.28 -2.40
C ASP A 76 -1.02 4.00 -1.84
N LEU A 77 -0.59 4.86 -0.93
CA LEU A 77 0.74 4.80 -0.35
C LEU A 77 0.80 3.75 0.76
N GLU A 78 1.61 2.72 0.53
CA GLU A 78 2.04 1.77 1.53
C GLU A 78 3.39 2.19 2.09
N TYR A 79 3.50 2.34 3.40
CA TYR A 79 4.79 2.48 4.04
C TYR A 79 5.36 1.12 4.45
N VAL A 80 6.66 0.98 4.36
CA VAL A 80 7.34 -0.29 4.66
C VAL A 80 8.46 -0.03 5.66
N PRO A 81 8.50 -0.66 6.84
CA PRO A 81 9.44 -0.34 7.93
C PRO A 81 10.93 -0.39 7.58
N ILE A 82 11.28 -0.98 6.45
CA ILE A 82 12.65 -1.07 5.94
C ILE A 82 12.93 -0.14 4.75
N ALA A 83 11.97 0.70 4.37
CA ALA A 83 12.04 1.65 3.26
C ALA A 83 12.23 3.09 3.73
N ALA A 84 12.28 4.06 2.82
CA ALA A 84 12.47 5.47 3.14
C ALA A 84 11.25 6.07 3.86
N VAL A 85 10.04 5.71 3.44
CA VAL A 85 8.81 5.99 4.20
C VAL A 85 8.46 4.72 4.96
N SER A 86 8.63 4.74 6.29
CA SER A 86 8.71 3.53 7.11
C SER A 86 7.66 3.42 8.21
N ASN A 87 6.81 4.42 8.40
CA ASN A 87 5.77 4.47 9.41
C ASN A 87 4.61 5.38 9.02
N LEU A 88 3.52 5.31 9.79
CA LEU A 88 2.29 6.06 9.54
C LEU A 88 2.53 7.57 9.48
N ALA A 89 3.30 8.13 10.41
CA ALA A 89 3.53 9.58 10.48
C ALA A 89 4.21 10.11 9.20
N GLN A 90 5.19 9.38 8.67
CA GLN A 90 5.86 9.75 7.43
C GLN A 90 4.94 9.62 6.22
N ALA A 91 4.13 8.55 6.14
CA ALA A 91 3.15 8.40 5.08
C ALA A 91 2.11 9.53 5.07
N VAL A 92 1.61 9.90 6.24
CA VAL A 92 0.69 11.04 6.41
C VAL A 92 1.35 12.36 6.00
N ASP A 93 2.62 12.57 6.32
CA ASP A 93 3.37 13.76 5.87
C ASP A 93 3.45 13.83 4.34
N VAL A 94 3.74 12.71 3.67
CA VAL A 94 3.75 12.65 2.19
C VAL A 94 2.38 12.97 1.62
N LEU A 95 1.32 12.34 2.11
CA LEU A 95 -0.03 12.53 1.58
C LEU A 95 -0.51 13.98 1.74
N ARG A 96 -0.22 14.61 2.87
CA ARG A 96 -0.53 16.03 3.12
C ARG A 96 0.27 16.96 2.22
N ALA A 97 1.56 16.65 2.00
CA ALA A 97 2.44 17.46 1.14
C ALA A 97 2.04 17.37 -0.34
N VAL A 98 1.63 16.20 -0.79
CA VAL A 98 1.21 15.95 -2.19
C VAL A 98 -0.15 16.58 -2.49
N ASP A 99 -1.09 16.53 -1.55
CA ASP A 99 -2.43 17.12 -1.64
C ASP A 99 -3.13 16.81 -2.98
N ARG A 100 -3.24 15.52 -3.31
CA ARG A 100 -3.97 15.03 -4.50
C ARG A 100 -5.21 14.26 -4.08
N SER A 101 -6.35 14.57 -4.70
CA SER A 101 -7.65 13.96 -4.39
C SER A 101 -7.72 12.45 -4.70
N ASN A 102 -6.79 11.94 -5.50
CA ASN A 102 -6.65 10.52 -5.80
C ASN A 102 -5.47 9.85 -5.07
N ALA A 103 -4.84 10.54 -4.13
CA ALA A 103 -3.86 9.94 -3.23
C ALA A 103 -4.57 9.31 -2.04
N GLY A 104 -4.15 8.11 -1.66
CA GLY A 104 -4.70 7.37 -0.52
C GLY A 104 -3.62 6.75 0.35
N LEU A 105 -4.07 6.18 1.45
CA LEU A 105 -3.24 5.44 2.41
C LEU A 105 -3.66 3.97 2.40
N MET A 106 -2.74 3.09 2.07
CA MET A 106 -2.95 1.65 2.20
C MET A 106 -2.31 1.16 3.49
N ILE A 107 -3.10 0.46 4.31
CA ILE A 107 -2.63 -0.15 5.55
C ILE A 107 -2.38 -1.63 5.31
N ASP A 108 -1.11 -2.02 5.38
CA ASP A 108 -0.72 -3.42 5.51
C ASP A 108 -0.55 -3.77 6.99
N MET A 109 -1.21 -4.83 7.44
CA MET A 109 -1.25 -5.23 8.86
C MET A 109 0.15 -5.55 9.39
N HIS A 110 0.99 -6.21 8.59
CA HIS A 110 2.36 -6.52 8.96
C HIS A 110 3.19 -5.24 9.11
N HIS A 111 3.11 -4.33 8.13
CA HIS A 111 3.88 -3.09 8.16
C HIS A 111 3.46 -2.17 9.30
N PHE A 112 2.16 -2.04 9.54
CA PHE A 112 1.62 -1.28 10.66
C PHE A 112 2.17 -1.80 12.01
N HIS A 113 2.09 -3.11 12.23
CA HIS A 113 2.61 -3.72 13.45
C HIS A 113 4.13 -3.56 13.58
N ARG A 114 4.89 -3.77 12.49
CA ARG A 114 6.36 -3.67 12.51
C ARG A 114 6.86 -2.24 12.68
N ALA A 115 6.10 -1.24 12.26
CA ALA A 115 6.35 0.18 12.52
C ALA A 115 6.04 0.59 13.97
N ARG A 116 5.36 -0.26 14.75
CA ARG A 116 4.87 0.04 16.11
C ARG A 116 3.89 1.22 16.14
N ASP A 117 3.14 1.41 15.07
CA ASP A 117 2.14 2.47 14.98
C ASP A 117 0.95 2.19 15.92
N ASN A 118 0.32 3.26 16.39
CA ASN A 118 -0.83 3.16 17.29
C ASN A 118 -2.13 3.19 16.47
N PRO A 119 -3.02 2.19 16.58
CA PRO A 119 -4.30 2.20 15.85
C PRO A 119 -5.15 3.44 16.07
N ALA A 120 -5.11 4.05 17.26
CA ALA A 120 -5.87 5.28 17.55
C ALA A 120 -5.44 6.49 16.69
N ASP A 121 -4.21 6.49 16.17
CA ASP A 121 -3.74 7.58 15.29
C ASP A 121 -4.46 7.59 13.93
N LEU A 122 -5.04 6.46 13.53
CA LEU A 122 -5.84 6.34 12.30
C LEU A 122 -7.17 7.11 12.38
N ASP A 123 -7.73 7.32 13.57
CA ASP A 123 -9.00 8.02 13.74
C ASP A 123 -8.94 9.50 13.33
N ALA A 124 -7.75 10.10 13.39
CA ALA A 124 -7.53 11.51 13.03
C ALA A 124 -7.33 11.74 11.53
N LEU A 125 -7.33 10.67 10.72
CA LEU A 125 -7.06 10.74 9.29
C LEU A 125 -8.33 10.86 8.46
N PRO A 126 -8.26 11.53 7.28
CA PRO A 126 -9.39 11.60 6.37
C PRO A 126 -9.87 10.20 5.97
N ARG A 127 -11.16 9.94 6.15
CA ARG A 127 -11.74 8.61 5.87
C ARG A 127 -11.65 8.23 4.39
N GLU A 128 -11.65 9.21 3.51
CA GLU A 128 -11.49 9.08 2.06
C GLU A 128 -10.10 8.63 1.61
N TRP A 129 -9.09 8.62 2.48
CA TRP A 129 -7.77 8.09 2.14
C TRP A 129 -7.70 6.56 2.11
N PHE A 130 -8.67 5.87 2.73
CA PHE A 130 -8.63 4.42 2.90
C PHE A 130 -9.44 3.71 1.81
N HIS A 131 -8.79 3.30 0.74
CA HIS A 131 -9.44 2.61 -0.37
C HIS A 131 -9.41 1.09 -0.22
N PHE A 132 -8.29 0.55 0.27
CA PHE A 132 -8.14 -0.87 0.58
C PHE A 132 -7.06 -1.09 1.65
N ALA A 133 -6.99 -2.32 2.17
CA ALA A 133 -6.00 -2.73 3.16
C ALA A 133 -5.50 -4.14 2.85
N HIS A 134 -4.22 -4.42 3.16
CA HIS A 134 -3.63 -5.74 3.08
C HIS A 134 -3.75 -6.49 4.40
N LEU A 135 -4.40 -7.65 4.34
CA LEU A 135 -4.62 -8.52 5.48
C LEU A 135 -3.61 -9.66 5.48
N CYS A 136 -2.86 -9.75 6.55
CA CYS A 136 -2.00 -10.86 6.90
C CYS A 136 -1.76 -10.85 8.40
N ASP A 137 -1.00 -11.81 8.89
CA ASP A 137 -0.52 -11.89 10.26
C ASP A 137 0.98 -12.22 10.30
N ALA A 138 1.57 -12.17 11.46
CA ALA A 138 2.96 -12.52 11.70
C ALA A 138 3.16 -12.75 13.21
N PRO A 139 4.28 -13.36 13.66
CA PRO A 139 4.59 -13.46 15.08
C PRO A 139 4.53 -12.08 15.76
N ALA A 140 4.03 -12.04 17.00
CA ALA A 140 3.91 -10.81 17.79
C ALA A 140 5.28 -10.13 18.05
N GLU A 141 6.33 -10.93 18.17
CA GLU A 141 7.68 -10.41 18.33
C GLU A 141 8.15 -9.69 17.07
N ILE A 142 8.65 -8.48 17.26
CA ILE A 142 9.21 -7.67 16.16
C ILE A 142 10.72 -7.93 16.12
N PRO A 143 11.25 -8.54 15.04
CA PRO A 143 12.68 -8.79 14.93
C PRO A 143 13.50 -7.49 14.98
N THR A 144 14.65 -7.54 15.63
CA THR A 144 15.64 -6.46 15.62
C THR A 144 16.55 -6.52 14.41
N GLU A 145 16.77 -7.74 13.90
CA GLU A 145 17.63 -7.98 12.76
C GLU A 145 16.91 -7.72 11.44
N ARG A 146 17.48 -6.82 10.63
CA ARG A 146 16.92 -6.44 9.32
C ARG A 146 16.70 -7.65 8.38
N ALA A 147 17.63 -8.61 8.41
CA ALA A 147 17.52 -9.83 7.58
C ALA A 147 16.28 -10.65 7.95
N GLU A 148 15.99 -10.79 9.24
CA GLU A 148 14.82 -11.51 9.71
C GLU A 148 13.51 -10.76 9.43
N MET A 149 13.51 -9.42 9.55
CA MET A 149 12.37 -8.61 9.11
C MET A 149 12.05 -8.85 7.63
N ILE A 150 13.07 -8.85 6.77
CA ILE A 150 12.92 -9.11 5.34
C ILE A 150 12.41 -10.52 5.08
N ARG A 151 12.94 -11.52 5.80
CA ARG A 151 12.51 -12.91 5.64
C ARG A 151 11.03 -13.07 5.95
N ILE A 152 10.56 -12.55 7.08
CA ILE A 152 9.14 -12.65 7.46
C ILE A 152 8.28 -11.92 6.44
N LEU A 153 8.68 -10.70 6.05
CA LEU A 153 7.95 -9.89 5.07
C LEU A 153 7.73 -10.62 3.74
N ARG A 154 8.74 -11.37 3.28
CA ARG A 154 8.74 -11.95 1.92
C ARG A 154 8.36 -13.42 1.85
N ASP A 155 8.55 -14.17 2.93
CA ASP A 155 8.54 -15.62 2.86
C ASP A 155 7.81 -16.31 4.02
N ALA A 156 7.33 -15.55 5.03
CA ALA A 156 6.82 -16.16 6.26
C ALA A 156 5.69 -15.36 6.93
N ARG A 157 4.86 -14.70 6.14
CA ARG A 157 3.61 -14.12 6.66
C ARG A 157 2.63 -15.26 7.00
N LEU A 158 1.74 -15.01 7.93
CA LEU A 158 0.72 -15.94 8.40
C LEU A 158 -0.68 -15.48 7.98
N TYR A 159 -1.63 -16.39 7.95
CA TYR A 159 -3.04 -16.02 7.82
C TYR A 159 -3.52 -15.27 9.06
N VAL A 160 -4.48 -14.38 8.87
CA VAL A 160 -5.09 -13.62 9.96
C VAL A 160 -5.61 -14.57 11.04
N GLY A 161 -5.16 -14.37 12.28
CA GLY A 161 -5.47 -15.20 13.44
C GLY A 161 -4.50 -16.33 13.72
N GLU A 162 -3.48 -16.53 12.89
CA GLU A 162 -2.42 -17.54 13.13
C GLU A 162 -1.18 -16.94 13.79
N GLY A 163 -1.08 -15.61 13.84
CA GLY A 163 0.04 -14.87 14.43
C GLY A 163 -0.32 -14.13 15.71
N GLY A 164 0.28 -12.98 15.89
CA GLY A 164 0.06 -12.15 17.07
C GLY A 164 -0.14 -10.67 16.77
N ILE A 165 -0.48 -10.32 15.52
CA ILE A 165 -0.90 -8.96 15.16
C ILE A 165 -2.36 -8.77 15.58
N ASP A 166 -2.66 -7.71 16.33
CA ASP A 166 -4.05 -7.36 16.64
C ASP A 166 -4.73 -6.70 15.44
N VAL A 167 -4.98 -7.52 14.41
CA VAL A 167 -5.65 -7.11 13.17
C VAL A 167 -7.02 -6.51 13.44
N ALA A 168 -7.76 -7.06 14.42
CA ALA A 168 -9.10 -6.58 14.75
C ALA A 168 -9.06 -5.14 15.28
N SER A 169 -8.09 -4.82 16.14
CA SER A 169 -7.88 -3.47 16.64
C SER A 169 -7.55 -2.49 15.51
N ILE A 170 -6.64 -2.84 14.61
CA ILE A 170 -6.28 -1.96 13.48
C ILE A 170 -7.52 -1.70 12.60
N LEU A 171 -8.26 -2.75 12.25
CA LEU A 171 -9.47 -2.64 11.43
C LEU A 171 -10.59 -1.81 12.07
N ALA A 172 -10.67 -1.77 13.40
CA ALA A 172 -11.66 -0.97 14.11
C ALA A 172 -11.47 0.54 13.92
N HIS A 173 -10.26 0.98 13.59
CA HIS A 173 -9.89 2.40 13.42
C HIS A 173 -9.88 2.88 11.95
N ILE A 174 -10.07 2.00 10.98
CA ILE A 174 -10.21 2.40 9.56
C ILE A 174 -11.65 2.23 9.06
N PRO A 175 -12.09 2.96 8.02
CA PRO A 175 -13.39 2.72 7.43
C PRO A 175 -13.44 1.33 6.78
N ARG A 176 -14.64 0.82 6.61
CA ARG A 176 -14.83 -0.40 5.83
C ARG A 176 -14.40 -0.15 4.37
N CYS A 177 -13.41 -0.88 3.91
CA CYS A 177 -12.83 -0.78 2.57
C CYS A 177 -12.68 -2.18 1.95
N VAL A 178 -12.02 -2.28 0.81
CA VAL A 178 -11.66 -3.57 0.22
C VAL A 178 -10.52 -4.20 1.03
N TYR A 179 -10.61 -5.50 1.29
CA TYR A 179 -9.55 -6.26 1.96
C TYR A 179 -8.91 -7.21 0.96
N SER A 180 -7.61 -7.10 0.81
CA SER A 180 -6.77 -7.98 0.01
C SER A 180 -5.92 -8.85 0.93
N ILE A 181 -5.84 -10.15 0.66
CA ILE A 181 -4.94 -11.03 1.41
C ILE A 181 -3.56 -10.96 0.75
N GLU A 182 -2.58 -10.45 1.47
CA GLU A 182 -1.18 -10.43 1.05
C GLU A 182 -0.37 -11.40 1.90
N LEU A 183 -0.12 -12.59 1.36
CA LEU A 183 0.47 -13.69 2.09
C LEU A 183 1.68 -14.30 1.37
N PRO A 184 2.81 -13.57 1.25
CA PRO A 184 4.06 -14.18 0.80
C PRO A 184 4.48 -15.28 1.78
N ASN A 185 4.38 -16.52 1.35
CA ASN A 185 4.73 -17.70 2.12
C ASN A 185 5.36 -18.73 1.19
N LYS A 186 6.55 -19.28 1.59
CA LYS A 186 7.28 -20.33 0.85
C LYS A 186 7.49 -21.54 1.71
#